data_6790c197e52f31ba6b36f5ed6639f03a
#
_entry.id   6790c197e52f31ba6b36f5ed6639f03a
#
_cell.length_a   1.000
_cell.length_b   1.000
_cell.length_c   1.000
_cell.angle_alpha   90.00
_cell.angle_beta   90.00
_cell.angle_gamma   90.00
#
_symmetry.space_group_name_H-M   'P 1'
#
loop_
_entity.id
_entity.type
_entity.pdbx_description
1 polymer ?
#
loop_
_entity_poly.entity_id
_entity_poly.type
_entity_poly.pdbx_seq_one_letter_code
_entity_poly.pdbx_strand_id
1 'polypeptide(L)'
;MAETTPAVRAVLFDMDGVIVDSERYWHDAQMERIFPAALAGDYPDLDETTGMYYREIYDYLDEQYETTVDKAEFVELFDEAAREMYRGKVSLLDGFHDLREDLAATDIAVAIVTSAAPAWHAIVTERFDITVDETVSAADIDGDGKPAPDVYEHAARLLDCEPGECLVVEDSKNGVEAGKRAGMTVVAYRTEPNADTDLSAADVVAEGPDELHVELRRRTGL
;
A
#
# COMPACT_ATOMS: atom_id res chain seq x y z
N MET A 1 -22.88 19.50 -19.81
CA MET A 1 -22.50 18.18 -20.33
C MET A 1 -22.07 17.41 -19.11
N ALA A 2 -22.65 16.24 -18.84
CA ALA A 2 -22.15 15.38 -17.76
C ALA A 2 -20.77 14.87 -18.23
N GLU A 3 -19.72 15.15 -17.48
CA GLU A 3 -18.43 14.48 -17.66
C GLU A 3 -18.67 12.99 -17.43
N THR A 4 -18.56 12.20 -18.47
CA THR A 4 -18.54 10.75 -18.31
C THR A 4 -17.21 10.41 -17.64
N THR A 5 -17.24 9.95 -16.40
CA THR A 5 -16.08 9.35 -15.75
C THR A 5 -15.52 8.29 -16.69
N PRO A 6 -14.22 8.30 -17.01
CA PRO A 6 -13.64 7.26 -17.86
C PRO A 6 -13.88 5.88 -17.23
N ALA A 7 -14.07 4.87 -18.08
CA ALA A 7 -14.22 3.51 -17.60
C ALA A 7 -12.92 3.06 -16.91
N VAL A 8 -13.02 2.38 -15.78
CA VAL A 8 -11.87 1.80 -15.10
C VAL A 8 -11.25 0.72 -15.97
N ARG A 9 -9.95 0.82 -16.22
CA ARG A 9 -9.15 -0.15 -16.98
C ARG A 9 -8.11 -0.88 -16.12
N ALA A 10 -7.78 -0.32 -14.95
CA ALA A 10 -6.86 -0.96 -14.03
C ALA A 10 -7.30 -0.74 -12.57
N VAL A 11 -7.12 -1.75 -11.73
CA VAL A 11 -7.22 -1.65 -10.27
C VAL A 11 -5.83 -1.87 -9.67
N LEU A 12 -5.35 -0.87 -8.94
CA LEU A 12 -4.04 -0.82 -8.34
C LEU A 12 -4.20 -0.98 -6.82
N PHE A 13 -3.86 -2.15 -6.30
CA PHE A 13 -3.96 -2.43 -4.88
C PHE A 13 -2.65 -2.11 -4.17
N ASP A 14 -2.69 -1.35 -3.09
CA ASP A 14 -1.62 -1.48 -2.10
C ASP A 14 -1.60 -2.89 -1.51
N MET A 15 -0.48 -3.30 -0.92
CA MET A 15 -0.33 -4.62 -0.35
C MET A 15 -0.60 -4.63 1.16
N ASP A 16 0.14 -3.80 1.89
CA ASP A 16 0.11 -3.76 3.35
C ASP A 16 -1.16 -3.07 3.85
N GLY A 17 -1.90 -3.71 4.75
CA GLY A 17 -3.19 -3.20 5.22
C GLY A 17 -4.35 -3.30 4.22
N VAL A 18 -4.07 -3.66 2.95
CA VAL A 18 -5.09 -3.85 1.90
C VAL A 18 -5.20 -5.32 1.50
N ILE A 19 -4.21 -5.86 0.78
CA ILE A 19 -4.22 -7.28 0.35
C ILE A 19 -3.94 -8.20 1.54
N VAL A 20 -3.08 -7.78 2.47
CA VAL A 20 -2.78 -8.50 3.71
C VAL A 20 -2.95 -7.60 4.93
N ASP A 21 -3.42 -8.17 6.04
CA ASP A 21 -3.66 -7.51 7.33
C ASP A 21 -2.35 -7.25 8.11
N SER A 22 -1.38 -6.59 7.46
CA SER A 22 -0.03 -6.43 8.00
C SER A 22 0.13 -5.23 8.94
N GLU A 23 -0.74 -4.21 8.87
CA GLU A 23 -0.56 -2.94 9.58
C GLU A 23 -0.37 -3.10 11.10
N ARG A 24 -1.21 -3.91 11.77
CA ARG A 24 -1.05 -4.16 13.20
C ARG A 24 0.32 -4.76 13.56
N TYR A 25 0.87 -5.62 12.69
CA TYR A 25 2.17 -6.24 12.93
C TYR A 25 3.31 -5.27 12.65
N TRP A 26 3.14 -4.35 11.68
CA TRP A 26 4.08 -3.25 11.46
C TRP A 26 4.08 -2.28 12.65
N HIS A 27 2.90 -1.90 13.16
CA HIS A 27 2.78 -1.06 14.34
C HIS A 27 3.50 -1.68 15.54
N ASP A 28 3.23 -2.94 15.84
CA ASP A 28 3.90 -3.68 16.93
C ASP A 28 5.42 -3.73 16.71
N ALA A 29 5.87 -4.07 15.50
CA ALA A 29 7.29 -4.17 15.17
C ALA A 29 8.01 -2.81 15.30
N GLN A 30 7.40 -1.73 14.82
CA GLN A 30 7.97 -0.39 14.91
C GLN A 30 8.05 0.08 16.36
N MET A 31 6.96 -0.03 17.12
CA MET A 31 6.89 0.48 18.48
C MET A 31 7.63 -0.37 19.51
N GLU A 32 7.66 -1.69 19.34
CA GLU A 32 8.24 -2.60 20.35
C GLU A 32 9.67 -3.01 20.03
N ARG A 33 10.11 -2.89 18.76
CA ARG A 33 11.40 -3.43 18.33
C ARG A 33 12.24 -2.45 17.53
N ILE A 34 11.70 -1.86 16.45
CA ILE A 34 12.49 -1.07 15.49
C ILE A 34 12.85 0.29 16.08
N PHE A 35 11.86 1.09 16.48
CA PHE A 35 12.11 2.43 17.04
C PHE A 35 12.90 2.38 18.34
N PRO A 36 12.62 1.47 19.31
CA PRO A 36 13.48 1.32 20.49
C PRO A 36 14.93 0.94 20.20
N ALA A 37 15.19 0.24 19.10
CA ALA A 37 16.57 -0.10 18.69
C ALA A 37 17.25 1.03 17.90
N ALA A 38 16.47 1.83 17.17
CA ALA A 38 17.00 2.79 16.20
C ALA A 38 17.00 4.24 16.67
N LEU A 39 16.22 4.61 17.70
CA LEU A 39 16.03 5.98 18.15
C LEU A 39 16.37 6.16 19.63
N ALA A 40 16.92 7.33 19.96
CA ALA A 40 17.08 7.78 21.35
C ALA A 40 16.00 8.79 21.70
N GLY A 41 15.16 8.48 22.69
CA GLY A 41 14.15 9.42 23.21
C GLY A 41 12.77 9.23 22.62
N ASP A 42 12.22 10.26 21.98
CA ASP A 42 10.86 10.27 21.46
C ASP A 42 10.76 9.50 20.13
N TYR A 43 9.59 8.96 19.85
CA TYR A 43 9.27 8.25 18.62
C TYR A 43 8.26 9.03 17.79
N PRO A 44 8.24 8.85 16.43
CA PRO A 44 7.22 9.44 15.58
C PRO A 44 5.83 8.86 15.89
N ASP A 45 4.79 9.62 15.58
CA ASP A 45 3.48 9.04 15.45
C ASP A 45 3.49 8.08 14.25
N LEU A 46 2.82 6.93 14.37
CA LEU A 46 2.83 5.89 13.32
C LEU A 46 2.32 6.41 11.97
N ASP A 47 1.31 7.29 11.98
CA ASP A 47 0.75 7.91 10.77
C ASP A 47 1.78 8.75 9.98
N GLU A 48 2.88 9.18 10.61
CA GLU A 48 3.94 9.91 9.91
C GLU A 48 4.74 9.01 8.97
N THR A 49 4.85 7.73 9.30
CA THR A 49 5.71 6.78 8.58
C THR A 49 4.93 5.67 7.85
N THR A 50 3.67 5.42 8.23
CA THR A 50 2.83 4.39 7.59
C THR A 50 2.64 4.68 6.10
N GLY A 51 2.83 3.66 5.27
CA GLY A 51 2.75 3.76 3.82
C GLY A 51 4.01 4.29 3.13
N MET A 52 5.00 4.82 3.86
CA MET A 52 6.26 5.27 3.28
C MET A 52 7.17 4.08 2.90
N TYR A 53 8.08 4.32 1.96
CA TYR A 53 9.14 3.37 1.66
C TYR A 53 10.13 3.30 2.83
N TYR A 54 10.39 2.11 3.35
CA TYR A 54 11.15 1.92 4.61
C TYR A 54 12.55 2.56 4.62
N ARG A 55 13.18 2.74 3.45
CA ARG A 55 14.46 3.44 3.37
C ARG A 55 14.32 4.95 3.52
N GLU A 56 13.21 5.51 3.08
CA GLU A 56 12.87 6.93 3.25
C GLU A 56 12.42 7.20 4.69
N ILE A 57 11.83 6.21 5.37
CA ILE A 57 11.56 6.30 6.81
C ILE A 57 12.85 6.59 7.58
N TYR A 58 13.96 5.91 7.26
CA TYR A 58 15.24 6.21 7.90
C TYR A 58 15.68 7.65 7.66
N ASP A 59 15.62 8.13 6.42
CA ASP A 59 16.04 9.50 6.07
C ASP A 59 15.17 10.54 6.81
N TYR A 60 13.86 10.31 6.89
CA TYR A 60 12.95 11.13 7.68
C TYR A 60 13.30 11.13 9.17
N LEU A 61 13.56 9.96 9.74
CA LEU A 61 13.91 9.83 11.17
C LEU A 61 15.26 10.48 11.49
N ASP A 62 16.24 10.36 10.61
CA ASP A 62 17.57 10.97 10.79
C ASP A 62 17.53 12.51 10.73
N GLU A 63 16.54 13.08 10.01
CA GLU A 63 16.31 14.52 9.97
C GLU A 63 15.55 15.05 11.20
N GLN A 64 14.63 14.28 11.76
CA GLN A 64 13.67 14.76 12.78
C GLN A 64 13.96 14.24 14.20
N TYR A 65 14.65 13.12 14.34
CA TYR A 65 14.89 12.40 15.59
C TYR A 65 16.38 12.09 15.79
N GLU A 66 16.76 11.67 16.99
CA GLU A 66 18.13 11.22 17.28
C GLU A 66 18.27 9.73 16.96
N THR A 67 18.82 9.41 15.78
CA THR A 67 19.10 8.02 15.37
C THR A 67 20.31 7.45 16.10
N THR A 68 20.25 6.18 16.47
CA THR A 68 21.30 5.44 17.20
C THR A 68 21.95 4.34 16.36
N VAL A 69 21.40 4.07 15.19
CA VAL A 69 21.88 3.07 14.22
C VAL A 69 22.12 3.75 12.87
N ASP A 70 22.92 3.14 12.01
CA ASP A 70 23.03 3.59 10.64
C ASP A 70 21.88 3.04 9.75
N LYS A 71 21.79 3.56 8.52
CA LYS A 71 20.72 3.17 7.57
C LYS A 71 20.74 1.68 7.24
N ALA A 72 21.92 1.04 7.22
CA ALA A 72 22.02 -0.37 6.89
C ALA A 72 21.47 -1.23 8.03
N GLU A 73 21.83 -0.89 9.28
CA GLU A 73 21.29 -1.56 10.47
C GLU A 73 19.77 -1.37 10.60
N PHE A 74 19.27 -0.16 10.31
CA PHE A 74 17.82 0.11 10.28
C PHE A 74 17.08 -0.75 9.24
N VAL A 75 17.64 -0.85 8.04
CA VAL A 75 17.10 -1.69 6.98
C VAL A 75 17.06 -3.17 7.37
N GLU A 76 18.08 -3.66 8.09
CA GLU A 76 18.10 -5.04 8.60
C GLU A 76 16.99 -5.29 9.63
N LEU A 77 16.70 -4.33 10.53
CA LEU A 77 15.58 -4.44 11.47
C LEU A 77 14.22 -4.58 10.77
N PHE A 78 14.00 -3.79 9.71
CA PHE A 78 12.79 -3.90 8.89
C PHE A 78 12.72 -5.23 8.14
N ASP A 79 13.83 -5.67 7.53
CA ASP A 79 13.88 -6.92 6.75
C ASP A 79 13.59 -8.14 7.62
N GLU A 80 14.12 -8.19 8.84
CA GLU A 80 13.84 -9.26 9.80
C GLU A 80 12.34 -9.27 10.20
N ALA A 81 11.78 -8.10 10.54
CA ALA A 81 10.38 -7.96 10.91
C ALA A 81 9.45 -8.38 9.76
N ALA A 82 9.71 -7.89 8.55
CA ALA A 82 8.97 -8.22 7.33
C ALA A 82 8.94 -9.73 7.07
N ARG A 83 10.11 -10.37 7.08
CA ARG A 83 10.21 -11.82 6.82
C ARG A 83 9.45 -12.66 7.85
N GLU A 84 9.52 -12.28 9.13
CA GLU A 84 8.77 -12.97 10.19
C GLU A 84 7.27 -12.83 9.97
N MET A 85 6.80 -11.62 9.72
CA MET A 85 5.39 -11.28 9.57
C MET A 85 4.78 -11.92 8.34
N TYR A 86 5.36 -11.69 7.15
CA TYR A 86 4.78 -12.18 5.89
C TYR A 86 4.81 -13.70 5.76
N ARG A 87 5.80 -14.38 6.36
CA ARG A 87 5.85 -15.84 6.34
C ARG A 87 4.81 -16.52 7.22
N GLY A 88 4.39 -15.89 8.31
CA GLY A 88 3.64 -16.63 9.33
C GLY A 88 2.46 -15.93 9.99
N LYS A 89 2.37 -14.59 9.92
CA LYS A 89 1.40 -13.86 10.74
C LYS A 89 0.21 -13.31 9.96
N VAL A 90 0.47 -12.69 8.81
CA VAL A 90 -0.57 -12.00 8.02
C VAL A 90 -1.60 -12.96 7.43
N SER A 91 -2.80 -12.45 7.22
CA SER A 91 -3.90 -13.11 6.50
C SER A 91 -4.21 -12.35 5.22
N LEU A 92 -4.69 -13.04 4.20
CA LEU A 92 -5.18 -12.44 2.97
C LEU A 92 -6.52 -11.76 3.20
N LEU A 93 -6.79 -10.65 2.49
CA LEU A 93 -8.10 -10.01 2.42
C LEU A 93 -9.17 -11.06 2.04
N ASP A 94 -10.23 -11.13 2.85
CA ASP A 94 -11.33 -12.05 2.60
C ASP A 94 -11.95 -11.80 1.21
N GLY A 95 -12.07 -12.85 0.40
CA GLY A 95 -12.63 -12.78 -0.94
C GLY A 95 -11.72 -12.17 -2.02
N PHE A 96 -10.43 -11.93 -1.73
CA PHE A 96 -9.50 -11.35 -2.70
C PHE A 96 -9.38 -12.18 -3.99
N HIS A 97 -9.28 -13.50 -3.88
CA HIS A 97 -9.19 -14.37 -5.06
C HIS A 97 -10.43 -14.30 -5.93
N ASP A 98 -11.63 -14.35 -5.33
CA ASP A 98 -12.89 -14.24 -6.06
C ASP A 98 -13.00 -12.88 -6.78
N LEU A 99 -12.62 -11.79 -6.10
CA LEU A 99 -12.59 -10.45 -6.69
C LEU A 99 -11.59 -10.39 -7.86
N ARG A 100 -10.40 -10.95 -7.67
CA ARG A 100 -9.37 -10.98 -8.72
C ARG A 100 -9.82 -11.80 -9.93
N GLU A 101 -10.50 -12.95 -9.72
CA GLU A 101 -11.07 -13.76 -10.81
C GLU A 101 -12.17 -13.00 -11.55
N ASP A 102 -13.05 -12.31 -10.85
CA ASP A 102 -14.08 -11.47 -11.45
C ASP A 102 -13.48 -10.34 -12.30
N LEU A 103 -12.45 -9.65 -11.79
CA LEU A 103 -11.72 -8.62 -12.55
C LEU A 103 -11.02 -9.21 -13.77
N ALA A 104 -10.39 -10.38 -13.65
CA ALA A 104 -9.74 -11.07 -14.78
C ALA A 104 -10.72 -11.55 -15.86
N ALA A 105 -12.00 -11.73 -15.54
CA ALA A 105 -13.04 -12.05 -16.51
C ALA A 105 -13.47 -10.83 -17.35
N THR A 106 -12.95 -9.66 -17.01
CA THR A 106 -13.11 -8.40 -17.74
C THR A 106 -11.78 -8.02 -18.41
N ASP A 107 -11.75 -6.90 -19.14
CA ASP A 107 -10.50 -6.33 -19.67
C ASP A 107 -9.82 -5.37 -18.66
N ILE A 108 -10.06 -5.56 -17.34
CA ILE A 108 -9.51 -4.72 -16.28
C ILE A 108 -8.24 -5.37 -15.74
N ALA A 109 -7.11 -4.68 -15.87
CA ALA A 109 -5.84 -5.12 -15.33
C ALA A 109 -5.80 -4.98 -13.79
N VAL A 110 -5.05 -5.85 -13.13
CA VAL A 110 -4.84 -5.82 -11.68
C VAL A 110 -3.37 -5.71 -11.38
N ALA A 111 -2.97 -4.74 -10.56
CA ALA A 111 -1.59 -4.63 -10.10
C ALA A 111 -1.49 -4.48 -8.59
N ILE A 112 -0.36 -4.92 -8.03
CA ILE A 112 0.08 -4.59 -6.68
C ILE A 112 1.04 -3.41 -6.78
N VAL A 113 0.80 -2.36 -5.98
CA VAL A 113 1.63 -1.14 -5.95
C VAL A 113 1.99 -0.83 -4.49
N THR A 114 3.20 -1.19 -4.10
CA THR A 114 3.58 -1.26 -2.68
C THR A 114 4.87 -0.53 -2.35
N SER A 115 4.99 -0.06 -1.11
CA SER A 115 6.26 0.40 -0.52
C SER A 115 7.14 -0.74 0.00
N ALA A 116 6.64 -1.98 0.01
CA ALA A 116 7.40 -3.17 0.41
C ALA A 116 8.53 -3.49 -0.58
N ALA A 117 9.64 -4.00 -0.05
CA ALA A 117 10.76 -4.44 -0.90
C ALA A 117 10.36 -5.62 -1.81
N PRO A 118 10.97 -5.79 -2.99
CA PRO A 118 10.69 -6.91 -3.90
C PRO A 118 10.77 -8.30 -3.23
N ALA A 119 11.72 -8.50 -2.34
CA ALA A 119 11.85 -9.75 -1.57
C ALA A 119 10.69 -10.00 -0.60
N TRP A 120 10.01 -8.94 -0.14
CA TRP A 120 8.91 -9.04 0.82
C TRP A 120 7.60 -9.34 0.12
N HIS A 121 7.24 -8.57 -0.92
CA HIS A 121 6.01 -8.83 -1.67
C HIS A 121 6.05 -10.22 -2.35
N ALA A 122 7.25 -10.70 -2.74
CA ALA A 122 7.40 -12.05 -3.27
C ALA A 122 6.99 -13.14 -2.24
N ILE A 123 7.28 -12.94 -0.94
CA ILE A 123 6.83 -13.85 0.12
C ILE A 123 5.29 -13.89 0.18
N VAL A 124 4.64 -12.73 0.09
CA VAL A 124 3.18 -12.61 0.14
C VAL A 124 2.53 -13.27 -1.08
N THR A 125 3.01 -12.91 -2.28
CA THR A 125 2.43 -13.44 -3.54
C THR A 125 2.62 -14.95 -3.66
N GLU A 126 3.78 -15.49 -3.25
CA GLU A 126 4.03 -16.92 -3.23
C GLU A 126 3.17 -17.64 -2.17
N ARG A 127 3.11 -17.10 -0.95
CA ARG A 127 2.37 -17.73 0.17
C ARG A 127 0.88 -17.85 -0.10
N PHE A 128 0.30 -16.84 -0.72
CA PHE A 128 -1.15 -16.76 -0.97
C PHE A 128 -1.54 -17.08 -2.41
N ASP A 129 -0.61 -17.57 -3.23
CA ASP A 129 -0.84 -17.90 -4.66
C ASP A 129 -1.48 -16.73 -5.44
N ILE A 130 -0.96 -15.52 -5.20
CA ILE A 130 -1.47 -14.31 -5.83
C ILE A 130 -0.82 -14.14 -7.21
N THR A 131 -1.67 -14.02 -8.24
CA THR A 131 -1.25 -13.69 -9.60
C THR A 131 -1.93 -12.40 -10.04
N VAL A 132 -1.16 -11.41 -10.44
CA VAL A 132 -1.61 -10.11 -10.97
C VAL A 132 -0.87 -9.80 -12.26
N ASP A 133 -1.34 -8.79 -13.00
CA ASP A 133 -0.71 -8.40 -14.28
C ASP A 133 0.65 -7.74 -14.05
N GLU A 134 0.77 -6.89 -13.01
CA GLU A 134 2.01 -6.24 -12.63
C GLU A 134 2.17 -6.16 -11.12
N THR A 135 3.41 -6.14 -10.65
CA THR A 135 3.75 -5.81 -9.25
C THR A 135 4.84 -4.74 -9.25
N VAL A 136 4.55 -3.60 -8.66
CA VAL A 136 5.44 -2.44 -8.62
C VAL A 136 5.80 -2.14 -7.16
N SER A 137 7.08 -2.16 -6.87
CA SER A 137 7.64 -1.72 -5.58
C SER A 137 8.19 -0.30 -5.70
N ALA A 138 8.15 0.47 -4.63
CA ALA A 138 8.89 1.73 -4.54
C ALA A 138 10.40 1.57 -4.79
N ALA A 139 10.94 0.36 -4.65
CA ALA A 139 12.33 0.04 -4.97
C ALA A 139 12.60 -0.09 -6.50
N ASP A 140 11.56 -0.21 -7.32
CA ASP A 140 11.67 -0.43 -8.77
C ASP A 140 11.68 0.89 -9.56
N ILE A 141 11.48 2.02 -8.91
CA ILE A 141 11.37 3.34 -9.54
C ILE A 141 12.57 4.24 -9.22
N ASP A 142 12.90 5.14 -10.14
CA ASP A 142 13.89 6.22 -9.94
C ASP A 142 13.23 7.50 -9.37
N GLY A 143 12.11 7.37 -8.65
CA GLY A 143 11.32 8.45 -8.06
C GLY A 143 11.21 8.34 -6.56
N ASP A 144 10.41 9.24 -5.98
CA ASP A 144 10.13 9.24 -4.55
C ASP A 144 9.00 8.25 -4.21
N GLY A 145 9.05 7.66 -3.01
CA GLY A 145 7.99 6.82 -2.48
C GLY A 145 6.72 7.60 -2.11
N LYS A 146 5.66 6.91 -1.70
CA LYS A 146 4.43 7.53 -1.19
C LYS A 146 4.78 8.51 -0.03
N PRO A 147 4.28 9.72 -0.02
CA PRO A 147 3.12 10.27 -0.71
C PRO A 147 3.39 10.89 -2.09
N ALA A 148 4.58 10.73 -2.71
CA ALA A 148 4.79 11.11 -4.09
C ALA A 148 3.98 10.20 -5.05
N PRO A 149 3.58 10.71 -6.24
CA PRO A 149 2.72 9.95 -7.16
C PRO A 149 3.48 8.88 -7.96
N ASP A 150 4.80 8.90 -7.93
CA ASP A 150 5.71 8.25 -8.89
C ASP A 150 5.44 6.75 -9.04
N VAL A 151 5.20 6.03 -7.94
CA VAL A 151 4.95 4.59 -7.95
C VAL A 151 3.63 4.25 -8.66
N TYR A 152 2.58 5.05 -8.46
CA TYR A 152 1.28 4.87 -9.12
C TYR A 152 1.34 5.27 -10.60
N GLU A 153 2.01 6.36 -10.93
CA GLU A 153 2.24 6.76 -12.32
C GLU A 153 3.07 5.72 -13.07
N HIS A 154 4.05 5.09 -12.39
CA HIS A 154 4.84 4.01 -12.98
C HIS A 154 3.96 2.78 -13.27
N ALA A 155 3.12 2.37 -12.33
CA ALA A 155 2.19 1.26 -12.50
C ALA A 155 1.22 1.51 -13.67
N ALA A 156 0.62 2.71 -13.77
CA ALA A 156 -0.25 3.07 -14.87
C ALA A 156 0.45 2.97 -16.24
N ARG A 157 1.70 3.43 -16.32
CA ARG A 157 2.51 3.31 -17.56
C ARG A 157 2.78 1.86 -17.96
N LEU A 158 3.08 0.98 -17.00
CA LEU A 158 3.30 -0.45 -17.27
C LEU A 158 2.03 -1.14 -17.80
N LEU A 159 0.87 -0.72 -17.31
CA LEU A 159 -0.42 -1.26 -17.71
C LEU A 159 -1.03 -0.57 -18.95
N ASP A 160 -0.31 0.38 -19.57
CA ASP A 160 -0.79 1.17 -20.71
C ASP A 160 -2.16 1.84 -20.43
N CYS A 161 -2.30 2.42 -19.23
CA CYS A 161 -3.49 3.12 -18.76
C CYS A 161 -3.21 4.59 -18.47
N GLU A 162 -4.19 5.46 -18.77
CA GLU A 162 -4.15 6.84 -18.29
C GLU A 162 -4.51 6.88 -16.79
N PRO A 163 -3.95 7.82 -15.99
CA PRO A 163 -4.26 7.90 -14.57
C PRO A 163 -5.76 7.94 -14.24
N GLY A 164 -6.55 8.66 -15.02
CA GLY A 164 -8.00 8.75 -14.83
C GLY A 164 -8.77 7.44 -15.10
N GLU A 165 -8.12 6.44 -15.67
CA GLU A 165 -8.65 5.09 -15.91
C GLU A 165 -8.23 4.10 -14.81
N CYS A 166 -7.42 4.55 -13.83
CA CYS A 166 -6.93 3.74 -12.74
C CYS A 166 -7.75 3.95 -11.46
N LEU A 167 -8.05 2.85 -10.78
CA LEU A 167 -8.67 2.81 -9.47
C LEU A 167 -7.65 2.30 -8.45
N VAL A 168 -7.29 3.13 -7.48
CA VAL A 168 -6.36 2.79 -6.40
C VAL A 168 -7.14 2.30 -5.19
N VAL A 169 -6.66 1.26 -4.53
CA VAL A 169 -7.13 0.79 -3.22
C VAL A 169 -6.00 0.95 -2.21
N GLU A 170 -6.24 1.72 -1.17
CA GLU A 170 -5.24 2.14 -0.19
C GLU A 170 -5.81 2.23 1.21
N ASP A 171 -4.97 2.07 2.24
CA ASP A 171 -5.38 2.14 3.63
C ASP A 171 -4.64 3.21 4.44
N SER A 172 -3.59 3.79 3.86
CA SER A 172 -2.72 4.79 4.50
C SER A 172 -2.97 6.21 3.99
N LYS A 173 -2.68 7.21 4.83
CA LYS A 173 -2.73 8.63 4.43
C LYS A 173 -1.76 8.91 3.28
N ASN A 174 -0.51 8.43 3.40
CA ASN A 174 0.52 8.66 2.39
C ASN A 174 0.16 8.02 1.05
N GLY A 175 -0.41 6.82 1.07
CA GLY A 175 -0.83 6.15 -0.15
C GLY A 175 -2.06 6.79 -0.81
N VAL A 176 -3.06 7.20 -0.02
CA VAL A 176 -4.21 7.96 -0.53
C VAL A 176 -3.75 9.26 -1.20
N GLU A 177 -2.85 10.01 -0.56
CA GLU A 177 -2.29 11.23 -1.16
C GLU A 177 -1.51 10.93 -2.45
N ALA A 178 -0.73 9.85 -2.50
CA ALA A 178 0.01 9.44 -3.69
C ALA A 178 -0.93 9.15 -4.88
N GLY A 179 -1.96 8.34 -4.68
CA GLY A 179 -2.98 8.05 -5.70
C GLY A 179 -3.72 9.32 -6.17
N LYS A 180 -4.06 10.22 -5.25
CA LYS A 180 -4.72 11.49 -5.59
C LYS A 180 -3.79 12.43 -6.37
N ARG A 181 -2.51 12.51 -6.01
CA ARG A 181 -1.51 13.32 -6.73
C ARG A 181 -1.24 12.76 -8.13
N ALA A 182 -1.31 11.43 -8.29
CA ALA A 182 -1.25 10.78 -9.61
C ALA A 182 -2.48 11.05 -10.49
N GLY A 183 -3.54 11.70 -9.96
CA GLY A 183 -4.76 11.98 -10.70
C GLY A 183 -5.71 10.79 -10.84
N MET A 184 -5.58 9.80 -9.96
CA MET A 184 -6.36 8.58 -9.95
C MET A 184 -7.60 8.68 -9.06
N THR A 185 -8.56 7.77 -9.27
CA THR A 185 -9.65 7.55 -8.32
C THR A 185 -9.14 6.67 -7.18
N VAL A 186 -9.38 7.08 -5.93
CA VAL A 186 -8.90 6.36 -4.74
C VAL A 186 -10.07 5.88 -3.89
N VAL A 187 -10.12 4.58 -3.65
CA VAL A 187 -10.93 3.93 -2.63
C VAL A 187 -10.06 3.67 -1.42
N ALA A 188 -10.29 4.38 -0.34
CA ALA A 188 -9.60 4.10 0.91
C ALA A 188 -10.28 2.92 1.63
N TYR A 189 -9.48 2.03 2.15
CA TYR A 189 -9.91 0.86 2.90
C TYR A 189 -9.65 1.05 4.39
N ARG A 190 -10.72 1.16 5.16
CA ARG A 190 -10.65 1.34 6.61
C ARG A 190 -10.85 0.02 7.33
N THR A 191 -9.96 -0.23 8.27
CA THR A 191 -9.97 -1.38 9.18
C THR A 191 -9.71 -0.92 10.62
N GLU A 192 -9.67 -1.84 11.57
CA GLU A 192 -9.42 -1.48 12.98
C GLU A 192 -8.02 -0.89 13.20
N PRO A 193 -6.92 -1.37 12.58
CA PRO A 193 -5.60 -0.78 12.77
C PRO A 193 -5.46 0.68 12.30
N ASN A 194 -6.20 1.09 11.26
CA ASN A 194 -6.15 2.45 10.71
C ASN A 194 -7.41 3.28 11.00
N ALA A 195 -8.18 2.92 12.05
CA ALA A 195 -9.47 3.54 12.37
C ALA A 195 -9.39 5.06 12.56
N ASP A 196 -8.29 5.55 13.11
CA ASP A 196 -8.05 6.97 13.42
C ASP A 196 -7.28 7.70 12.31
N THR A 197 -6.83 7.00 11.26
CA THR A 197 -6.08 7.60 10.14
C THR A 197 -6.97 8.52 9.32
N ASP A 198 -6.45 9.70 8.97
CA ASP A 198 -7.16 10.66 8.10
C ASP A 198 -7.11 10.20 6.63
N LEU A 199 -8.17 9.56 6.19
CA LEU A 199 -8.38 9.11 4.82
C LEU A 199 -9.30 10.03 4.00
N SER A 200 -9.58 11.24 4.49
CA SER A 200 -10.57 12.16 3.90
C SER A 200 -10.22 12.66 2.50
N ALA A 201 -8.97 12.52 2.06
CA ALA A 201 -8.54 12.86 0.70
C ALA A 201 -8.99 11.85 -0.35
N ALA A 202 -9.41 10.64 0.03
CA ALA A 202 -9.93 9.61 -0.87
C ALA A 202 -11.29 10.01 -1.48
N ASP A 203 -11.62 9.43 -2.63
CA ASP A 203 -12.93 9.65 -3.27
C ASP A 203 -14.05 8.91 -2.54
N VAL A 204 -13.72 7.84 -1.83
CA VAL A 204 -14.61 7.10 -0.93
C VAL A 204 -13.78 6.35 0.12
N VAL A 205 -14.35 6.17 1.29
CA VAL A 205 -13.81 5.28 2.33
C VAL A 205 -14.76 4.08 2.46
N ALA A 206 -14.21 2.88 2.31
CA ALA A 206 -14.93 1.62 2.49
C ALA A 206 -14.61 1.05 3.87
N GLU A 207 -15.63 0.81 4.68
CA GLU A 207 -15.52 0.30 6.05
C GLU A 207 -15.55 -1.24 6.03
N GLY A 208 -14.37 -1.85 6.08
CA GLY A 208 -14.22 -3.30 6.05
C GLY A 208 -14.37 -3.95 4.66
N PRO A 209 -14.17 -5.29 4.58
CA PRO A 209 -14.05 -6.00 3.30
C PRO A 209 -15.34 -5.99 2.48
N ASP A 210 -16.51 -6.09 3.11
CA ASP A 210 -17.78 -6.15 2.40
C ASP A 210 -18.07 -4.85 1.62
N GLU A 211 -17.84 -3.68 2.25
CA GLU A 211 -18.01 -2.39 1.58
C GLU A 211 -16.97 -2.18 0.49
N LEU A 212 -15.72 -2.60 0.73
CA LEU A 212 -14.67 -2.55 -0.28
C LEU A 212 -15.08 -3.35 -1.53
N HIS A 213 -15.52 -4.59 -1.37
CA HIS A 213 -15.98 -5.42 -2.49
C HIS A 213 -17.17 -4.78 -3.24
N VAL A 214 -18.14 -4.24 -2.52
CA VAL A 214 -19.30 -3.55 -3.13
C VAL A 214 -18.85 -2.35 -3.95
N GLU A 215 -17.95 -1.53 -3.40
CA GLU A 215 -17.48 -0.32 -4.07
C GLU A 215 -16.62 -0.66 -5.31
N LEU A 216 -15.75 -1.65 -5.22
CA LEU A 216 -14.94 -2.09 -6.35
C LEU A 216 -15.81 -2.62 -7.48
N ARG A 217 -16.77 -3.52 -7.19
CA ARG A 217 -17.72 -4.02 -8.19
C ARG A 217 -18.53 -2.89 -8.84
N ARG A 218 -19.01 -1.95 -8.05
CA ARG A 218 -19.76 -0.78 -8.56
C ARG A 218 -18.93 0.05 -9.54
N ARG A 219 -17.65 0.29 -9.26
CA ARG A 219 -16.76 1.12 -10.09
C ARG A 219 -16.25 0.41 -11.32
N THR A 220 -16.06 -0.89 -11.24
CA THR A 220 -15.58 -1.75 -12.34
C THR A 220 -16.72 -2.27 -13.22
N GLY A 221 -17.97 -2.14 -12.77
CA GLY A 221 -19.14 -2.60 -13.52
C GLY A 221 -19.41 -4.11 -13.41
N LEU A 222 -18.86 -4.75 -12.36
CA LEU A 222 -19.06 -6.17 -12.03
C LEU A 222 -20.35 -6.41 -11.25
#